data_559f657e939d3a274e7f16f024c27cdb
#
_entry.id   559f657e939d3a274e7f16f024c27cdb
#
_cell.length_a   1.000
_cell.length_b   1.000
_cell.length_c   1.000
_cell.angle_alpha   90.00
_cell.angle_beta   90.00
_cell.angle_gamma   90.00
#
_symmetry.space_group_name_H-M   'P 1'
#
loop_
_entity.id
_entity.type
_entity.pdbx_description
1 polymer ?
#
loop_
_entity_poly.entity_id
_entity_poly.type
_entity_poly.pdbx_seq_one_letter_code
_entity_poly.pdbx_strand_id
1 'polypeptide(L)'
;MSENAHSTWLHRFAVFAVCCTFILIGMGGLVTSREAGLTVPDWPTSFGYNMFLLPLDQWLGKFGIFEEHAHRLMASLVGLFTAGIAIWMWARESVAHTRTIAITGVLITLGLMGVRTQTMFVVMAVAASLMAAFSVIKIISNRSALRWWATLAYSMVIVQGVLGGLRVTQLKDQIGVLHGTLAQIFLIVLTCIALFSSRWWKESKAAKTVASLAPRVVRSHFFYATLLIFLQLILGATMRHQHAGLPVWDFPRAHGQWWPSTEESMLAKYNADRSALQNQLHANKQTLDPSGNPTIFLTTGKDIQASHISLHMFHRVTALLILGLVLGTAILTHRKLGGGHMLSTLSLLWLGLVLVQATLGILTVLKYKPADIATLHVLFGAATLLTGAMGTVISRSRDLPACFEAVEEESDDTTQMEAAS
;
A
#
# COMPACT_ATOMS: atom_id res chain seq x y z
N MET A 1 22.21 -29.94 5.81
CA MET A 1 21.91 -28.67 5.08
C MET A 1 21.65 -27.63 6.12
N SER A 2 22.49 -26.59 6.18
CA SER A 2 22.53 -25.66 7.30
C SER A 2 21.21 -24.86 7.47
N GLU A 3 20.80 -24.66 8.69
CA GLU A 3 19.64 -23.85 9.13
C GLU A 3 19.60 -22.45 8.48
N ASN A 4 20.75 -21.96 8.05
CA ASN A 4 20.94 -20.66 7.39
C ASN A 4 20.43 -20.60 5.93
N ALA A 5 20.48 -21.71 5.15
CA ALA A 5 20.08 -21.71 3.75
C ALA A 5 18.55 -21.58 3.59
N HIS A 6 17.77 -22.23 4.45
CA HIS A 6 16.30 -22.14 4.42
C HIS A 6 15.76 -20.75 4.79
N SER A 7 16.49 -19.97 5.60
CA SER A 7 16.13 -18.61 5.97
C SER A 7 16.18 -17.64 4.79
N THR A 8 17.14 -17.81 3.89
CA THR A 8 17.36 -16.91 2.75
C THR A 8 16.26 -17.05 1.69
N TRP A 9 15.80 -18.27 1.40
CA TRP A 9 14.73 -18.50 0.43
C TRP A 9 13.39 -17.97 0.89
N LEU A 10 13.05 -18.15 2.16
CA LEU A 10 11.82 -17.60 2.74
C LEU A 10 11.80 -16.07 2.66
N HIS A 11 12.91 -15.42 3.02
CA HIS A 11 13.06 -13.99 2.87
C HIS A 11 12.89 -13.52 1.42
N ARG A 12 13.57 -14.16 0.47
CA ARG A 12 13.44 -13.85 -0.97
C ARG A 12 12.01 -14.00 -1.46
N PHE A 13 11.32 -15.07 -1.04
CA PHE A 13 9.93 -15.30 -1.40
C PHE A 13 9.00 -14.27 -0.80
N ALA A 14 9.22 -13.86 0.45
CA ALA A 14 8.46 -12.77 1.09
C ALA A 14 8.68 -11.43 0.37
N VAL A 15 9.93 -11.09 0.00
CA VAL A 15 10.24 -9.88 -0.80
C VAL A 15 9.53 -9.95 -2.16
N PHE A 16 9.56 -11.08 -2.83
CA PHE A 16 8.85 -11.26 -4.09
C PHE A 16 7.35 -11.04 -3.94
N ALA A 17 6.71 -11.58 -2.89
CA ALA A 17 5.30 -11.35 -2.58
C ALA A 17 5.00 -9.86 -2.30
N VAL A 18 5.91 -9.14 -1.63
CA VAL A 18 5.80 -7.67 -1.42
C VAL A 18 5.82 -6.93 -2.75
N CYS A 19 6.75 -7.27 -3.66
CA CYS A 19 6.83 -6.65 -4.99
C CYS A 19 5.55 -6.91 -5.80
N CYS A 20 5.06 -8.15 -5.80
CA CYS A 20 3.80 -8.51 -6.46
C CYS A 20 2.60 -7.74 -5.86
N THR A 21 2.55 -7.57 -4.54
CA THR A 21 1.50 -6.81 -3.86
C THR A 21 1.57 -5.32 -4.22
N PHE A 22 2.78 -4.75 -4.32
CA PHE A 22 2.97 -3.37 -4.72
C PHE A 22 2.47 -3.13 -6.16
N ILE A 23 2.80 -4.03 -7.09
CA ILE A 23 2.28 -4.02 -8.46
C ILE A 23 0.75 -4.14 -8.45
N LEU A 24 0.19 -5.06 -7.65
CA LEU A 24 -1.25 -5.26 -7.52
C LEU A 24 -1.98 -3.99 -7.05
N ILE A 25 -1.40 -3.22 -6.11
CA ILE A 25 -1.92 -1.92 -5.68
C ILE A 25 -1.93 -0.94 -6.87
N GLY A 26 -0.88 -0.93 -7.69
CA GLY A 26 -0.83 -0.14 -8.92
C GLY A 26 -1.91 -0.52 -9.92
N MET A 27 -2.12 -1.82 -10.15
CA MET A 27 -3.19 -2.32 -11.02
C MET A 27 -4.57 -1.91 -10.49
N GLY A 28 -4.84 -2.04 -9.17
CA GLY A 28 -6.07 -1.55 -8.55
C GLY A 28 -6.23 -0.02 -8.67
N GLY A 29 -5.13 0.71 -8.58
CA GLY A 29 -5.06 2.13 -8.88
C GLY A 29 -5.48 2.45 -10.31
N LEU A 30 -4.98 1.69 -11.29
CA LEU A 30 -5.32 1.86 -12.70
C LEU A 30 -6.79 1.53 -12.98
N VAL A 31 -7.30 0.41 -12.46
CA VAL A 31 -8.71 0.02 -12.54
C VAL A 31 -9.63 1.16 -12.09
N THR A 32 -9.30 1.79 -10.95
CA THR A 32 -10.11 2.90 -10.44
C THR A 32 -9.89 4.19 -11.25
N SER A 33 -8.68 4.46 -11.74
CA SER A 33 -8.38 5.67 -12.53
C SER A 33 -9.04 5.66 -13.91
N ARG A 34 -9.23 4.46 -14.50
CA ARG A 34 -9.89 4.26 -15.79
C ARG A 34 -11.39 4.00 -15.68
N GLU A 35 -11.98 4.15 -14.48
CA GLU A 35 -13.39 3.83 -14.22
C GLU A 35 -13.77 2.38 -14.62
N ALA A 36 -12.75 1.49 -14.64
CA ALA A 36 -12.88 0.12 -15.15
C ALA A 36 -13.36 -0.90 -14.10
N GLY A 37 -13.60 -0.48 -12.86
CA GLY A 37 -13.85 -1.39 -11.74
C GLY A 37 -15.22 -2.07 -11.72
N LEU A 38 -16.01 -1.96 -12.78
CA LEU A 38 -17.33 -2.59 -12.96
C LEU A 38 -17.51 -3.13 -14.38
N THR A 39 -16.43 -3.26 -15.16
CA THR A 39 -16.48 -3.77 -16.53
C THR A 39 -16.70 -5.28 -16.59
N VAL A 40 -16.34 -6.00 -15.50
CA VAL A 40 -16.66 -7.41 -15.30
C VAL A 40 -17.71 -7.50 -14.19
N PRO A 41 -19.01 -7.68 -14.53
CA PRO A 41 -20.13 -7.39 -13.63
C PRO A 41 -20.37 -8.46 -12.56
N ASP A 42 -19.76 -9.64 -12.70
CA ASP A 42 -19.97 -10.79 -11.84
C ASP A 42 -18.74 -11.12 -10.99
N TRP A 43 -19.00 -11.75 -9.85
CA TRP A 43 -18.00 -12.28 -8.94
C TRP A 43 -18.60 -13.43 -8.11
N PRO A 44 -17.92 -14.55 -7.91
CA PRO A 44 -16.51 -14.86 -8.18
C PRO A 44 -16.20 -15.33 -9.61
N THR A 45 -17.14 -15.28 -10.49
CA THR A 45 -17.00 -15.57 -11.92
C THR A 45 -16.56 -14.33 -12.71
N SER A 46 -16.25 -14.49 -13.99
CA SER A 46 -16.06 -13.43 -14.97
C SER A 46 -16.87 -13.75 -16.20
N PHE A 47 -17.93 -12.99 -16.46
CA PHE A 47 -18.92 -13.25 -17.52
C PHE A 47 -19.48 -14.69 -17.49
N GLY A 48 -19.76 -15.21 -16.28
CA GLY A 48 -20.23 -16.58 -16.05
C GLY A 48 -19.16 -17.67 -16.12
N TYR A 49 -17.97 -17.37 -16.64
CA TYR A 49 -16.83 -18.31 -16.68
C TYR A 49 -16.14 -18.42 -15.31
N ASN A 50 -15.43 -19.53 -15.12
CA ASN A 50 -14.39 -19.54 -14.10
C ASN A 50 -13.38 -18.44 -14.44
N MET A 51 -13.06 -17.59 -13.49
CA MET A 51 -12.14 -16.45 -13.68
C MET A 51 -10.78 -16.85 -14.29
N PHE A 52 -10.28 -18.06 -14.00
CA PHE A 52 -9.02 -18.58 -14.57
C PHE A 52 -9.17 -19.17 -15.97
N LEU A 53 -10.40 -19.38 -16.44
CA LEU A 53 -10.73 -20.02 -17.72
C LEU A 53 -11.48 -19.07 -18.66
N LEU A 54 -11.46 -17.75 -18.38
CA LEU A 54 -12.04 -16.78 -19.30
C LEU A 54 -11.24 -16.78 -20.61
N PRO A 55 -11.88 -16.99 -21.78
CA PRO A 55 -11.19 -16.99 -23.08
C PRO A 55 -10.39 -15.71 -23.31
N LEU A 56 -9.19 -15.83 -23.85
CA LEU A 56 -8.25 -14.70 -24.02
C LEU A 56 -8.81 -13.58 -24.89
N ASP A 57 -9.57 -13.92 -25.93
CA ASP A 57 -10.22 -13.00 -26.86
C ASP A 57 -11.32 -12.16 -26.17
N GLN A 58 -11.85 -12.61 -25.05
CA GLN A 58 -12.87 -11.88 -24.31
C GLN A 58 -12.34 -10.77 -23.41
N TRP A 59 -11.04 -10.78 -23.06
CA TRP A 59 -10.48 -9.77 -22.18
C TRP A 59 -9.15 -9.16 -22.65
N LEU A 60 -8.33 -9.90 -23.40
CA LEU A 60 -7.03 -9.41 -23.82
C LEU A 60 -7.19 -8.25 -24.81
N GLY A 61 -6.59 -7.10 -24.51
CA GLY A 61 -6.66 -5.90 -25.31
C GLY A 61 -8.00 -5.14 -25.30
N LYS A 62 -8.98 -5.59 -24.50
CA LYS A 62 -10.25 -4.86 -24.33
C LYS A 62 -10.15 -3.88 -23.16
N PHE A 63 -10.24 -2.60 -23.47
CA PHE A 63 -10.21 -1.52 -22.48
C PHE A 63 -11.23 -1.75 -21.35
N GLY A 64 -10.80 -1.54 -20.13
CA GLY A 64 -11.60 -1.75 -18.92
C GLY A 64 -11.62 -3.20 -18.47
N ILE A 65 -11.98 -4.14 -19.36
CA ILE A 65 -12.03 -5.57 -19.05
C ILE A 65 -10.63 -6.11 -18.75
N PHE A 66 -9.63 -5.70 -19.56
CA PHE A 66 -8.24 -6.11 -19.36
C PHE A 66 -7.73 -5.69 -17.98
N GLU A 67 -7.95 -4.44 -17.61
CA GLU A 67 -7.46 -3.90 -16.34
C GLU A 67 -8.12 -4.61 -15.15
N GLU A 68 -9.44 -4.77 -15.18
CA GLU A 68 -10.15 -5.40 -14.07
C GLU A 68 -9.86 -6.89 -13.95
N HIS A 69 -9.89 -7.62 -15.07
CA HIS A 69 -9.64 -9.06 -15.06
C HIS A 69 -8.18 -9.40 -14.70
N ALA A 70 -7.20 -8.68 -15.27
CA ALA A 70 -5.80 -8.84 -14.90
C ALA A 70 -5.54 -8.54 -13.41
N HIS A 71 -6.22 -7.51 -12.85
CA HIS A 71 -6.16 -7.22 -11.42
C HIS A 71 -6.68 -8.39 -10.57
N ARG A 72 -7.79 -9.03 -10.95
CA ARG A 72 -8.35 -10.21 -10.26
C ARG A 72 -7.39 -11.40 -10.31
N LEU A 73 -6.78 -11.68 -11.46
CA LEU A 73 -5.80 -12.77 -11.60
C LEU A 73 -4.57 -12.53 -10.74
N MET A 74 -4.05 -11.31 -10.76
CA MET A 74 -2.90 -10.92 -9.92
C MET A 74 -3.23 -10.98 -8.43
N ALA A 75 -4.44 -10.59 -8.02
CA ALA A 75 -4.91 -10.71 -6.64
C ALA A 75 -4.95 -12.18 -6.18
N SER A 76 -5.41 -13.09 -7.05
CA SER A 76 -5.41 -14.54 -6.77
C SER A 76 -3.98 -15.08 -6.61
N LEU A 77 -3.05 -14.62 -7.44
CA LEU A 77 -1.64 -15.01 -7.37
C LEU A 77 -1.00 -14.53 -6.06
N VAL A 78 -1.24 -13.29 -5.65
CA VAL A 78 -0.78 -12.75 -4.35
C VAL A 78 -1.39 -13.54 -3.19
N GLY A 79 -2.67 -13.92 -3.30
CA GLY A 79 -3.34 -14.79 -2.34
C GLY A 79 -2.64 -16.15 -2.19
N LEU A 80 -2.26 -16.77 -3.31
CA LEU A 80 -1.54 -18.04 -3.34
C LEU A 80 -0.13 -17.90 -2.73
N PHE A 81 0.60 -16.84 -3.03
CA PHE A 81 1.91 -16.57 -2.41
C PHE A 81 1.79 -16.38 -0.90
N THR A 82 0.76 -15.68 -0.45
CA THR A 82 0.51 -15.46 0.99
C THR A 82 0.15 -16.77 1.70
N ALA A 83 -0.64 -17.64 1.06
CA ALA A 83 -0.90 -19.00 1.54
C ALA A 83 0.40 -19.81 1.67
N GLY A 84 1.27 -19.75 0.64
CA GLY A 84 2.58 -20.40 0.66
C GLY A 84 3.46 -19.90 1.81
N ILE A 85 3.49 -18.59 2.08
CA ILE A 85 4.21 -18.00 3.23
C ILE A 85 3.63 -18.54 4.54
N ALA A 86 2.29 -18.60 4.68
CA ALA A 86 1.64 -19.11 5.89
C ALA A 86 1.99 -20.58 6.13
N ILE A 87 1.88 -21.44 5.11
CA ILE A 87 2.26 -22.87 5.17
C ILE A 87 3.73 -23.00 5.58
N TRP A 88 4.62 -22.25 4.95
CA TRP A 88 6.05 -22.31 5.22
C TRP A 88 6.40 -21.92 6.66
N MET A 89 5.81 -20.83 7.17
CA MET A 89 6.04 -20.36 8.54
C MET A 89 5.52 -21.36 9.58
N TRP A 90 4.33 -21.93 9.36
CA TRP A 90 3.79 -22.96 10.26
C TRP A 90 4.59 -24.26 10.19
N ALA A 91 5.05 -24.67 9.00
CA ALA A 91 5.90 -25.84 8.87
C ALA A 91 7.23 -25.72 9.63
N ARG A 92 7.73 -24.49 9.74
CA ARG A 92 9.03 -24.21 10.38
C ARG A 92 8.96 -23.96 11.88
N GLU A 93 7.93 -23.26 12.35
CA GLU A 93 7.87 -22.72 13.73
C GLU A 93 6.96 -23.52 14.66
N SER A 94 6.39 -24.65 14.20
CA SER A 94 5.37 -25.37 14.97
C SER A 94 5.71 -26.84 15.15
N VAL A 95 5.28 -27.40 16.29
CA VAL A 95 5.31 -28.84 16.53
C VAL A 95 4.33 -29.57 15.61
N ALA A 96 4.56 -30.87 15.38
CA ALA A 96 3.86 -31.66 14.35
C ALA A 96 2.32 -31.50 14.38
N HIS A 97 1.69 -31.60 15.55
CA HIS A 97 0.24 -31.54 15.66
C HIS A 97 -0.32 -30.17 15.27
N THR A 98 0.19 -29.06 15.84
CA THR A 98 -0.28 -27.70 15.52
C THR A 98 0.05 -27.29 14.10
N ARG A 99 1.18 -27.77 13.55
CA ARG A 99 1.57 -27.60 12.15
C ARG A 99 0.53 -28.23 11.21
N THR A 100 0.16 -29.49 11.47
CA THR A 100 -0.84 -30.19 10.65
C THR A 100 -2.17 -29.47 10.66
N ILE A 101 -2.68 -29.07 11.82
CA ILE A 101 -3.94 -28.32 11.95
C ILE A 101 -3.89 -27.02 11.15
N ALA A 102 -2.82 -26.23 11.28
CA ALA A 102 -2.70 -24.95 10.60
C ALA A 102 -2.61 -25.09 9.06
N ILE A 103 -1.78 -26.03 8.59
CA ILE A 103 -1.64 -26.29 7.14
C ILE A 103 -2.94 -26.83 6.57
N THR A 104 -3.60 -27.77 7.25
CA THR A 104 -4.92 -28.28 6.83
C THR A 104 -5.94 -27.17 6.78
N GLY A 105 -5.95 -26.24 7.76
CA GLY A 105 -6.83 -25.07 7.75
C GLY A 105 -6.59 -24.18 6.51
N VAL A 106 -5.33 -23.92 6.13
CA VAL A 106 -5.02 -23.17 4.90
C VAL A 106 -5.51 -23.90 3.66
N LEU A 107 -5.29 -25.21 3.57
CA LEU A 107 -5.70 -26.03 2.41
C LEU A 107 -7.26 -26.11 2.31
N ILE A 108 -7.96 -26.24 3.44
CA ILE A 108 -9.42 -26.22 3.47
C ILE A 108 -9.95 -24.86 2.96
N THR A 109 -9.38 -23.75 3.41
CA THR A 109 -9.84 -22.42 2.95
C THR A 109 -9.58 -22.22 1.47
N LEU A 110 -8.43 -22.69 0.94
CA LEU A 110 -8.16 -22.69 -0.50
C LEU A 110 -9.17 -23.55 -1.27
N GLY A 111 -9.51 -24.75 -0.76
CA GLY A 111 -10.54 -25.62 -1.35
C GLY A 111 -11.93 -24.97 -1.33
N LEU A 112 -12.32 -24.30 -0.24
CA LEU A 112 -13.59 -23.60 -0.11
C LEU A 112 -13.72 -22.41 -1.08
N MET A 113 -12.63 -21.80 -1.52
CA MET A 113 -12.66 -20.80 -2.59
C MET A 113 -13.18 -21.35 -3.92
N GLY A 114 -13.16 -22.69 -4.12
CA GLY A 114 -13.79 -23.35 -5.25
C GLY A 114 -15.32 -23.39 -5.16
N VAL A 115 -15.91 -23.18 -3.98
CA VAL A 115 -17.36 -23.14 -3.77
C VAL A 115 -17.87 -21.75 -4.12
N ARG A 116 -18.55 -21.63 -5.26
CA ARG A 116 -18.88 -20.35 -5.91
C ARG A 116 -20.15 -19.68 -5.36
N THR A 117 -20.40 -19.73 -4.05
CA THR A 117 -21.53 -19.05 -3.43
C THR A 117 -21.09 -17.80 -2.67
N GLN A 118 -21.78 -16.69 -2.87
CA GLN A 118 -21.48 -15.43 -2.18
C GLN A 118 -21.55 -15.60 -0.66
N THR A 119 -22.51 -16.38 -0.15
CA THR A 119 -22.66 -16.66 1.28
C THR A 119 -21.40 -17.31 1.86
N MET A 120 -20.81 -18.30 1.17
CA MET A 120 -19.59 -18.98 1.63
C MET A 120 -18.41 -17.98 1.74
N PHE A 121 -18.25 -17.09 0.77
CA PHE A 121 -17.19 -16.07 0.82
C PHE A 121 -17.37 -15.10 1.99
N VAL A 122 -18.61 -14.70 2.31
CA VAL A 122 -18.89 -13.86 3.48
C VAL A 122 -18.54 -14.61 4.78
N VAL A 123 -18.92 -15.88 4.91
CA VAL A 123 -18.58 -16.72 6.07
C VAL A 123 -17.06 -16.84 6.21
N MET A 124 -16.35 -17.08 5.10
CA MET A 124 -14.88 -17.12 5.10
C MET A 124 -14.26 -15.79 5.53
N ALA A 125 -14.81 -14.64 5.08
CA ALA A 125 -14.31 -13.33 5.48
C ALA A 125 -14.52 -13.06 6.97
N VAL A 126 -15.65 -13.46 7.55
CA VAL A 126 -15.90 -13.36 9.00
C VAL A 126 -14.93 -14.23 9.77
N ALA A 127 -14.77 -15.51 9.40
CA ALA A 127 -13.80 -16.41 10.03
C ALA A 127 -12.36 -15.87 9.92
N ALA A 128 -11.96 -15.37 8.74
CA ALA A 128 -10.67 -14.75 8.53
C ALA A 128 -10.48 -13.48 9.37
N SER A 129 -11.51 -12.66 9.55
CA SER A 129 -11.44 -11.46 10.38
C SER A 129 -11.22 -11.82 11.87
N LEU A 130 -11.90 -12.85 12.36
CA LEU A 130 -11.71 -13.37 13.72
C LEU A 130 -10.28 -13.95 13.89
N MET A 131 -9.78 -14.68 12.89
CA MET A 131 -8.42 -15.21 12.89
C MET A 131 -7.38 -14.09 12.82
N ALA A 132 -7.62 -13.02 12.05
CA ALA A 132 -6.77 -11.84 12.03
C ALA A 132 -6.68 -11.18 13.41
N ALA A 133 -7.82 -10.95 14.08
CA ALA A 133 -7.87 -10.41 15.43
C ALA A 133 -7.10 -11.29 16.42
N PHE A 134 -7.30 -12.61 16.37
CA PHE A 134 -6.56 -13.55 17.19
C PHE A 134 -5.04 -13.52 16.92
N SER A 135 -4.66 -13.42 15.65
CA SER A 135 -3.25 -13.29 15.24
C SER A 135 -2.60 -12.03 15.80
N VAL A 136 -3.33 -10.89 15.80
CA VAL A 136 -2.86 -9.64 16.41
C VAL A 136 -2.61 -9.81 17.91
N ILE A 137 -3.51 -10.47 18.63
CA ILE A 137 -3.33 -10.76 20.07
C ILE A 137 -2.06 -11.61 20.28
N LYS A 138 -1.85 -12.65 19.46
CA LYS A 138 -0.65 -13.50 19.52
C LYS A 138 0.64 -12.74 19.19
N ILE A 139 0.60 -11.83 18.22
CA ILE A 139 1.73 -10.97 17.86
C ILE A 139 2.09 -10.02 19.00
N ILE A 140 1.10 -9.45 19.69
CA ILE A 140 1.32 -8.57 20.84
C ILE A 140 1.98 -9.36 21.99
N SER A 141 1.53 -10.60 22.23
CA SER A 141 2.06 -11.47 23.28
C SER A 141 3.45 -12.03 22.95
N ASN A 142 3.70 -12.38 21.67
CA ASN A 142 4.98 -12.94 21.20
C ASN A 142 5.33 -12.42 19.78
N ARG A 143 6.02 -11.29 19.74
CA ARG A 143 6.39 -10.62 18.48
C ARG A 143 7.37 -11.40 17.59
N SER A 144 8.12 -12.34 18.15
CA SER A 144 9.12 -13.12 17.42
C SER A 144 8.53 -14.28 16.62
N ALA A 145 7.30 -14.70 16.91
CA ALA A 145 6.65 -15.81 16.22
C ALA A 145 6.09 -15.38 14.86
N LEU A 146 6.87 -15.56 13.79
CA LEU A 146 6.50 -15.12 12.44
C LEU A 146 5.30 -15.86 11.86
N ARG A 147 4.99 -17.08 12.34
CA ARG A 147 3.78 -17.81 11.96
C ARG A 147 2.50 -17.01 12.18
N TRP A 148 2.44 -16.18 13.23
CA TRP A 148 1.26 -15.36 13.51
C TRP A 148 1.18 -14.14 12.56
N TRP A 149 2.33 -13.57 12.17
CA TRP A 149 2.38 -12.55 11.12
C TRP A 149 1.91 -13.11 9.77
N ALA A 150 2.33 -14.34 9.43
CA ALA A 150 1.91 -15.00 8.21
C ALA A 150 0.41 -15.36 8.23
N THR A 151 -0.12 -15.79 9.39
CA THR A 151 -1.57 -16.03 9.58
C THR A 151 -2.36 -14.74 9.45
N LEU A 152 -1.88 -13.64 10.03
CA LEU A 152 -2.49 -12.32 9.86
C LEU A 152 -2.54 -11.93 8.38
N ALA A 153 -1.42 -12.03 7.66
CA ALA A 153 -1.36 -11.72 6.22
C ALA A 153 -2.34 -12.58 5.42
N TYR A 154 -2.38 -13.90 5.69
CA TYR A 154 -3.28 -14.83 5.02
C TYR A 154 -4.76 -14.52 5.30
N SER A 155 -5.11 -14.23 6.54
CA SER A 155 -6.46 -13.81 6.91
C SER A 155 -6.86 -12.50 6.21
N MET A 156 -5.93 -11.54 6.14
CA MET A 156 -6.17 -10.26 5.46
C MET A 156 -6.40 -10.43 3.97
N VAL A 157 -5.66 -11.31 3.28
CA VAL A 157 -5.85 -11.51 1.83
C VAL A 157 -7.18 -12.17 1.50
N ILE A 158 -7.70 -13.05 2.38
CA ILE A 158 -9.06 -13.59 2.24
C ILE A 158 -10.10 -12.46 2.35
N VAL A 159 -10.00 -11.63 3.39
CA VAL A 159 -10.90 -10.48 3.56
C VAL A 159 -10.81 -9.52 2.36
N GLN A 160 -9.57 -9.27 1.85
CA GLN A 160 -9.35 -8.45 0.66
C GLN A 160 -10.06 -9.00 -0.58
N GLY A 161 -9.94 -10.30 -0.83
CA GLY A 161 -10.63 -10.93 -1.97
C GLY A 161 -12.14 -10.77 -1.90
N VAL A 162 -12.72 -10.95 -0.70
CA VAL A 162 -14.16 -10.80 -0.48
C VAL A 162 -14.60 -9.34 -0.61
N LEU A 163 -13.85 -8.38 -0.04
CA LEU A 163 -14.16 -6.95 -0.19
C LEU A 163 -14.10 -6.51 -1.67
N GLY A 164 -13.10 -7.00 -2.43
CA GLY A 164 -13.00 -6.75 -3.86
C GLY A 164 -14.21 -7.26 -4.62
N GLY A 165 -14.69 -8.47 -4.32
CA GLY A 165 -15.88 -9.06 -4.93
C GLY A 165 -17.17 -8.33 -4.52
N LEU A 166 -17.33 -8.01 -3.24
CA LEU A 166 -18.50 -7.29 -2.73
C LEU A 166 -18.59 -5.86 -3.32
N ARG A 167 -17.46 -5.23 -3.62
CA ARG A 167 -17.47 -3.93 -4.30
C ARG A 167 -18.16 -4.02 -5.66
N VAL A 168 -17.90 -5.09 -6.42
CA VAL A 168 -18.52 -5.31 -7.72
C VAL A 168 -20.02 -5.62 -7.59
N THR A 169 -20.40 -6.47 -6.64
CA THR A 169 -21.78 -6.94 -6.51
C THR A 169 -22.69 -5.97 -5.76
N GLN A 170 -22.16 -5.15 -4.84
CA GLN A 170 -22.95 -4.22 -4.02
C GLN A 170 -22.85 -2.76 -4.47
N LEU A 171 -21.90 -2.40 -5.33
CA LEU A 171 -21.71 -1.05 -5.89
C LEU A 171 -21.56 0.06 -4.84
N LYS A 172 -21.08 -0.27 -3.62
CA LYS A 172 -20.94 0.68 -2.52
C LYS A 172 -19.53 1.29 -2.46
N ASP A 173 -19.46 2.60 -2.49
CA ASP A 173 -18.20 3.37 -2.44
C ASP A 173 -17.37 3.03 -1.17
N GLN A 174 -18.04 2.84 -0.02
CA GLN A 174 -17.40 2.53 1.26
C GLN A 174 -16.59 1.22 1.21
N ILE A 175 -17.09 0.21 0.48
CA ILE A 175 -16.37 -1.06 0.32
C ILE A 175 -15.05 -0.83 -0.44
N GLY A 176 -15.07 0.03 -1.45
CA GLY A 176 -13.86 0.41 -2.18
C GLY A 176 -12.82 1.12 -1.30
N VAL A 177 -13.27 2.04 -0.43
CA VAL A 177 -12.39 2.72 0.55
C VAL A 177 -11.77 1.72 1.51
N LEU A 178 -12.57 0.81 2.08
CA LEU A 178 -12.09 -0.23 2.99
C LEU A 178 -11.11 -1.18 2.30
N HIS A 179 -11.43 -1.64 1.08
CA HIS A 179 -10.56 -2.50 0.27
C HIS A 179 -9.21 -1.82 0.00
N GLY A 180 -9.19 -0.57 -0.49
CA GLY A 180 -7.97 0.17 -0.76
C GLY A 180 -7.14 0.44 0.51
N THR A 181 -7.77 0.75 1.63
CA THR A 181 -7.10 1.01 2.92
C THR A 181 -6.49 -0.26 3.50
N LEU A 182 -7.24 -1.38 3.49
CA LEU A 182 -6.77 -2.67 3.98
C LEU A 182 -5.58 -3.18 3.13
N ALA A 183 -5.55 -2.91 1.82
CA ALA A 183 -4.43 -3.25 0.95
C ALA A 183 -3.12 -2.60 1.39
N GLN A 184 -3.16 -1.36 1.89
CA GLN A 184 -1.99 -0.66 2.41
C GLN A 184 -1.46 -1.32 3.70
N ILE A 185 -2.37 -1.71 4.61
CA ILE A 185 -2.00 -2.42 5.85
C ILE A 185 -1.43 -3.80 5.50
N PHE A 186 -2.04 -4.50 4.55
CA PHE A 186 -1.55 -5.79 4.06
C PHE A 186 -0.12 -5.71 3.50
N LEU A 187 0.19 -4.68 2.70
CA LEU A 187 1.53 -4.42 2.20
C LEU A 187 2.54 -4.23 3.35
N ILE A 188 2.16 -3.47 4.40
CA ILE A 188 3.01 -3.27 5.58
C ILE A 188 3.26 -4.59 6.30
N VAL A 189 2.22 -5.42 6.51
CA VAL A 189 2.34 -6.72 7.19
C VAL A 189 3.27 -7.67 6.42
N LEU A 190 3.12 -7.77 5.10
CA LEU A 190 4.03 -8.58 4.26
C LEU A 190 5.46 -8.05 4.31
N THR A 191 5.65 -6.72 4.31
CA THR A 191 6.99 -6.13 4.41
C THR A 191 7.61 -6.36 5.78
N CYS A 192 6.81 -6.37 6.86
CA CYS A 192 7.29 -6.79 8.18
C CYS A 192 7.75 -8.24 8.18
N ILE A 193 7.03 -9.17 7.52
CA ILE A 193 7.45 -10.56 7.37
C ILE A 193 8.78 -10.65 6.62
N ALA A 194 8.91 -9.92 5.50
CA ALA A 194 10.14 -9.86 4.73
C ALA A 194 11.30 -9.30 5.57
N LEU A 195 11.09 -8.21 6.30
CA LEU A 195 12.10 -7.60 7.17
C LEU A 195 12.53 -8.57 8.28
N PHE A 196 11.58 -9.15 9.03
CA PHE A 196 11.87 -10.00 10.18
C PHE A 196 12.48 -11.36 9.78
N SER A 197 12.23 -11.83 8.55
CA SER A 197 12.87 -13.03 7.99
C SER A 197 14.27 -12.75 7.42
N SER A 198 14.67 -11.48 7.25
CA SER A 198 15.96 -11.10 6.67
C SER A 198 17.14 -11.50 7.56
N ARG A 199 18.27 -11.75 6.92
CA ARG A 199 19.53 -12.01 7.60
C ARG A 199 19.97 -10.82 8.44
N TRP A 200 19.87 -9.62 7.87
CA TRP A 200 20.19 -8.37 8.56
C TRP A 200 19.42 -8.20 9.89
N TRP A 201 18.10 -8.44 9.88
CA TRP A 201 17.28 -8.33 11.10
C TRP A 201 17.68 -9.34 12.17
N LYS A 202 17.97 -10.58 11.78
CA LYS A 202 18.37 -11.65 12.70
C LYS A 202 19.75 -11.43 13.31
N GLU A 203 20.72 -11.02 12.49
CA GLU A 203 22.07 -10.68 12.94
C GLU A 203 22.06 -9.47 13.87
N SER A 204 21.27 -8.44 13.55
CA SER A 204 21.09 -7.27 14.40
C SER A 204 20.50 -7.60 15.77
N LYS A 205 19.66 -8.65 15.87
CA LYS A 205 19.14 -9.15 17.14
C LYS A 205 20.12 -10.05 17.89
N ALA A 206 20.90 -10.85 17.19
CA ALA A 206 21.88 -11.77 17.77
C ALA A 206 23.11 -11.03 18.30
N ALA A 207 23.55 -9.96 17.63
CA ALA A 207 24.58 -9.09 18.12
C ALA A 207 24.06 -8.32 19.34
N LYS A 208 24.39 -8.79 20.55
CA LYS A 208 24.07 -8.12 21.83
C LYS A 208 24.80 -6.78 22.03
N THR A 209 25.24 -6.15 20.95
CA THR A 209 25.75 -4.79 20.97
C THR A 209 24.57 -3.89 21.35
N VAL A 210 24.73 -3.18 22.45
CA VAL A 210 23.81 -2.17 22.97
C VAL A 210 23.75 -1.01 21.98
N ALA A 211 23.09 -1.24 20.84
CA ALA A 211 22.73 -0.15 19.98
C ALA A 211 21.67 0.67 20.72
N SER A 212 22.00 1.89 21.05
CA SER A 212 21.12 2.82 21.71
C SER A 212 19.82 2.92 20.90
N LEU A 213 18.69 2.68 21.53
CA LEU A 213 17.36 2.95 20.95
C LEU A 213 17.38 4.35 20.35
N ALA A 214 16.84 4.50 19.14
CA ALA A 214 16.64 5.83 18.58
C ALA A 214 15.94 6.72 19.63
N PRO A 215 16.35 7.99 19.80
CA PRO A 215 15.77 8.89 20.79
C PRO A 215 14.24 8.88 20.70
N ARG A 216 13.56 8.96 21.85
CA ARG A 216 12.09 8.93 21.93
C ARG A 216 11.46 9.91 20.94
N VAL A 217 12.02 11.09 20.79
CA VAL A 217 11.53 12.13 19.88
C VAL A 217 11.59 11.66 18.42
N VAL A 218 12.66 10.99 17.96
CA VAL A 218 12.79 10.44 16.60
C VAL A 218 11.75 9.35 16.38
N ARG A 219 11.59 8.42 17.34
CA ARG A 219 10.58 7.35 17.28
C ARG A 219 9.16 7.89 17.19
N SER A 220 8.87 8.95 17.94
CA SER A 220 7.54 9.59 17.92
C SER A 220 7.28 10.29 16.59
N HIS A 221 8.27 10.98 16.00
CA HIS A 221 8.12 11.63 14.70
C HIS A 221 7.84 10.61 13.58
N PHE A 222 8.60 9.52 13.50
CA PHE A 222 8.31 8.45 12.53
C PHE A 222 6.88 7.91 12.70
N PHE A 223 6.45 7.68 13.93
CA PHE A 223 5.12 7.15 14.20
C PHE A 223 4.00 8.11 13.81
N TYR A 224 4.04 9.36 14.28
CA TYR A 224 2.96 10.31 14.04
C TYR A 224 2.91 10.74 12.57
N ALA A 225 4.06 10.88 11.91
CA ALA A 225 4.09 11.16 10.48
C ALA A 225 3.52 9.98 9.67
N THR A 226 3.87 8.74 10.02
CA THR A 226 3.30 7.53 9.38
C THR A 226 1.79 7.45 9.59
N LEU A 227 1.31 7.72 10.81
CA LEU A 227 -0.11 7.74 11.11
C LEU A 227 -0.84 8.81 10.28
N LEU A 228 -0.28 10.02 10.19
CA LEU A 228 -0.86 11.10 9.40
C LEU A 228 -0.89 10.77 7.90
N ILE A 229 0.16 10.13 7.37
CA ILE A 229 0.19 9.62 5.98
C ILE A 229 -0.88 8.54 5.78
N PHE A 230 -1.07 7.64 6.73
CA PHE A 230 -2.13 6.64 6.64
C PHE A 230 -3.52 7.28 6.60
N LEU A 231 -3.78 8.27 7.45
CA LEU A 231 -5.03 9.05 7.40
C LEU A 231 -5.19 9.79 6.07
N GLN A 232 -4.11 10.36 5.53
CA GLN A 232 -4.10 11.00 4.21
C GLN A 232 -4.47 10.02 3.09
N LEU A 233 -4.01 8.76 3.16
CA LEU A 233 -4.38 7.74 2.18
C LEU A 233 -5.88 7.38 2.28
N ILE A 234 -6.45 7.35 3.49
CA ILE A 234 -7.90 7.17 3.68
C ILE A 234 -8.67 8.33 3.05
N LEU A 235 -8.26 9.57 3.29
CA LEU A 235 -8.86 10.75 2.65
C LEU A 235 -8.78 10.65 1.12
N GLY A 236 -7.62 10.30 0.58
CA GLY A 236 -7.42 10.11 -0.86
C GLY A 236 -8.27 8.96 -1.44
N ALA A 237 -8.36 7.83 -0.74
CA ALA A 237 -9.23 6.72 -1.13
C ALA A 237 -10.71 7.15 -1.14
N THR A 238 -11.15 7.90 -0.13
CA THR A 238 -12.51 8.44 -0.06
C THR A 238 -12.79 9.37 -1.25
N MET A 239 -11.87 10.30 -1.56
CA MET A 239 -12.00 11.17 -2.74
C MET A 239 -12.14 10.37 -4.03
N ARG A 240 -11.36 9.30 -4.20
CA ARG A 240 -11.38 8.47 -5.41
C ARG A 240 -12.71 7.72 -5.58
N HIS A 241 -13.22 7.14 -4.50
CA HIS A 241 -14.43 6.32 -4.55
C HIS A 241 -15.72 7.14 -4.53
N GLN A 242 -15.68 8.36 -4.01
CA GLN A 242 -16.83 9.29 -4.06
C GLN A 242 -16.82 10.19 -5.29
N HIS A 243 -15.88 9.98 -6.22
CA HIS A 243 -15.67 10.82 -7.38
C HIS A 243 -15.41 12.31 -7.05
N ALA A 244 -14.88 12.57 -5.84
CA ALA A 244 -14.53 13.91 -5.37
C ALA A 244 -13.15 14.38 -5.85
N GLY A 245 -12.44 13.58 -6.65
CA GLY A 245 -11.04 13.82 -7.04
C GLY A 245 -10.82 15.09 -7.86
N LEU A 246 -11.85 15.62 -8.52
CA LEU A 246 -11.80 16.87 -9.27
C LEU A 246 -13.00 17.81 -9.02
N PRO A 247 -13.42 17.98 -7.76
CA PRO A 247 -14.32 19.08 -7.42
C PRO A 247 -13.61 20.43 -7.51
N VAL A 248 -12.26 20.43 -7.52
CA VAL A 248 -11.39 21.59 -7.67
C VAL A 248 -10.27 21.24 -8.64
N TRP A 249 -10.16 21.92 -9.77
CA TRP A 249 -9.23 21.62 -10.87
C TRP A 249 -8.12 22.65 -11.07
N ASP A 250 -7.95 23.60 -10.14
CA ASP A 250 -6.87 24.57 -10.14
C ASP A 250 -5.96 24.44 -8.91
N PHE A 251 -4.74 24.93 -9.03
CA PHE A 251 -3.72 24.93 -7.99
C PHE A 251 -2.75 26.12 -8.21
N PRO A 252 -2.27 26.83 -7.18
CA PRO A 252 -2.46 26.59 -5.74
C PRO A 252 -3.84 27.02 -5.21
N ARG A 253 -4.56 27.83 -5.95
CA ARG A 253 -5.91 28.26 -5.61
C ARG A 253 -6.93 27.14 -5.81
N ALA A 254 -8.17 27.40 -5.42
CA ALA A 254 -9.31 26.53 -5.58
C ALA A 254 -10.48 27.39 -6.10
N HIS A 255 -10.88 27.18 -7.35
CA HIS A 255 -11.83 28.04 -8.06
C HIS A 255 -11.45 29.54 -7.98
N GLY A 256 -10.15 29.82 -8.12
CA GLY A 256 -9.61 31.18 -8.02
C GLY A 256 -9.46 31.75 -6.61
N GLN A 257 -9.92 31.05 -5.58
CA GLN A 257 -9.89 31.44 -4.14
C GLN A 257 -8.91 30.57 -3.35
N TRP A 258 -8.52 31.00 -2.15
CA TRP A 258 -7.75 30.15 -1.22
C TRP A 258 -8.61 29.07 -0.57
N TRP A 259 -9.90 29.39 -0.33
CA TRP A 259 -10.91 28.44 0.14
C TRP A 259 -12.22 28.72 -0.60
N PRO A 260 -12.68 27.80 -1.46
CA PRO A 260 -13.87 28.05 -2.29
C PRO A 260 -15.15 28.06 -1.47
N SER A 261 -16.10 28.88 -1.87
CA SER A 261 -17.44 28.89 -1.28
C SER A 261 -18.15 27.55 -1.55
N THR A 262 -18.93 27.11 -0.55
CA THR A 262 -19.77 25.89 -0.64
C THR A 262 -21.26 26.22 -0.68
N GLU A 263 -21.62 27.48 -0.96
CA GLU A 263 -23.00 27.92 -1.17
C GLU A 263 -23.62 27.26 -2.42
N GLU A 264 -24.91 26.99 -2.40
CA GLU A 264 -25.61 26.25 -3.46
C GLU A 264 -25.47 26.91 -4.83
N SER A 265 -25.55 28.25 -4.90
CA SER A 265 -25.33 29.01 -6.12
C SER A 265 -23.94 28.78 -6.73
N MET A 266 -22.90 28.73 -5.88
CA MET A 266 -21.54 28.49 -6.30
C MET A 266 -21.31 27.03 -6.70
N LEU A 267 -21.94 26.08 -6.00
CA LEU A 267 -21.89 24.66 -6.37
C LEU A 267 -22.52 24.43 -7.76
N ALA A 268 -23.68 25.06 -8.03
CA ALA A 268 -24.31 25.02 -9.35
C ALA A 268 -23.37 25.58 -10.46
N LYS A 269 -22.70 26.71 -10.19
CA LYS A 269 -21.71 27.29 -11.08
C LYS A 269 -20.53 26.33 -11.31
N TYR A 270 -19.94 25.76 -10.26
CA TYR A 270 -18.82 24.83 -10.42
C TYR A 270 -19.20 23.59 -11.23
N ASN A 271 -20.43 23.08 -11.09
CA ASN A 271 -20.92 21.96 -11.90
C ASN A 271 -21.07 22.34 -13.36
N ALA A 272 -21.60 23.54 -13.66
CA ALA A 272 -21.68 24.06 -15.03
C ALA A 272 -20.30 24.27 -15.66
N ASP A 273 -19.37 24.91 -14.94
CA ASP A 273 -18.00 25.17 -15.38
C ASP A 273 -17.24 23.85 -15.66
N ARG A 274 -17.42 22.84 -14.78
CA ARG A 274 -16.81 21.50 -14.94
C ARG A 274 -17.33 20.80 -16.21
N SER A 275 -18.64 20.88 -16.47
CA SER A 275 -19.26 20.28 -17.63
C SER A 275 -18.80 20.97 -18.93
N ALA A 276 -18.68 22.31 -18.91
CA ALA A 276 -18.14 23.08 -20.02
C ALA A 276 -16.67 22.70 -20.32
N LEU A 277 -15.85 22.57 -19.28
CA LEU A 277 -14.45 22.15 -19.40
C LEU A 277 -14.34 20.73 -19.97
N GLN A 278 -15.17 19.79 -19.51
CA GLN A 278 -15.20 18.43 -20.05
C GLN A 278 -15.52 18.42 -21.54
N ASN A 279 -16.51 19.19 -21.97
CA ASN A 279 -16.91 19.31 -23.36
C ASN A 279 -15.79 19.91 -24.22
N GLN A 280 -15.11 20.95 -23.71
CA GLN A 280 -13.97 21.56 -24.38
C GLN A 280 -12.79 20.58 -24.56
N LEU A 281 -12.44 19.85 -23.52
CA LEU A 281 -11.36 18.84 -23.56
C LEU A 281 -11.71 17.72 -24.55
N HIS A 282 -12.98 17.31 -24.60
CA HIS A 282 -13.45 16.28 -25.52
C HIS A 282 -13.40 16.77 -26.97
N ALA A 283 -13.88 17.98 -27.23
CA ALA A 283 -13.80 18.58 -28.58
C ALA A 283 -12.36 18.68 -29.09
N ASN A 284 -11.39 18.95 -28.24
CA ASN A 284 -9.97 19.00 -28.52
C ASN A 284 -9.27 17.63 -28.56
N LYS A 285 -10.01 16.52 -28.44
CA LYS A 285 -9.49 15.14 -28.37
C LYS A 285 -8.45 14.92 -27.24
N GLN A 286 -8.41 15.78 -26.23
CA GLN A 286 -7.47 15.68 -25.10
C GLN A 286 -7.88 14.63 -24.08
N THR A 287 -9.09 14.09 -24.21
CA THR A 287 -9.63 13.05 -23.29
C THR A 287 -9.40 11.64 -23.77
N LEU A 288 -8.75 11.44 -24.93
CA LEU A 288 -8.55 10.14 -25.55
C LEU A 288 -7.07 9.79 -25.67
N ASP A 289 -6.73 8.50 -25.58
CA ASP A 289 -5.43 7.98 -25.97
C ASP A 289 -5.32 7.81 -27.50
N PRO A 290 -4.14 7.46 -28.05
CA PRO A 290 -3.98 7.21 -29.49
C PRO A 290 -4.88 6.09 -30.05
N SER A 291 -5.36 5.19 -29.19
CA SER A 291 -6.28 4.10 -29.55
C SER A 291 -7.76 4.50 -29.44
N GLY A 292 -8.05 5.75 -29.03
CA GLY A 292 -9.40 6.26 -28.88
C GLY A 292 -10.07 5.94 -27.54
N ASN A 293 -9.33 5.37 -26.57
CA ASN A 293 -9.88 5.08 -25.25
C ASN A 293 -9.87 6.34 -24.36
N PRO A 294 -10.88 6.53 -23.50
CA PRO A 294 -10.92 7.67 -22.59
C PRO A 294 -9.80 7.59 -21.53
N THR A 295 -9.12 8.73 -21.32
CA THR A 295 -8.00 8.87 -20.36
C THR A 295 -8.27 9.89 -19.27
N ILE A 296 -9.24 10.79 -19.46
CA ILE A 296 -9.60 11.87 -18.54
C ILE A 296 -11.09 11.78 -18.24
N PHE A 297 -11.43 11.72 -16.95
CA PHE A 297 -12.79 11.60 -16.43
C PHE A 297 -13.05 12.73 -15.41
N LEU A 298 -13.37 13.92 -15.89
CA LEU A 298 -13.75 15.06 -15.06
C LEU A 298 -15.14 14.89 -14.43
N THR A 299 -16.09 14.46 -15.25
CA THR A 299 -17.48 14.21 -14.85
C THR A 299 -17.70 12.71 -14.73
N THR A 300 -18.19 12.25 -13.60
CA THR A 300 -18.41 10.83 -13.30
C THR A 300 -19.89 10.56 -13.01
N GLY A 301 -20.79 11.40 -13.51
CA GLY A 301 -22.22 11.31 -13.28
C GLY A 301 -22.69 11.82 -11.92
N LYS A 302 -21.78 12.29 -11.06
CA LYS A 302 -22.14 12.91 -9.75
C LYS A 302 -21.82 14.40 -9.76
N ASP A 303 -22.72 15.21 -9.23
CA ASP A 303 -22.51 16.64 -9.03
C ASP A 303 -21.52 16.92 -7.89
N ILE A 304 -20.80 18.05 -8.02
CA ILE A 304 -19.95 18.56 -6.96
C ILE A 304 -20.85 18.98 -5.79
N GLN A 305 -20.51 18.48 -4.60
CA GLN A 305 -21.15 18.81 -3.34
C GLN A 305 -20.18 19.54 -2.42
N ALA A 306 -20.70 20.27 -1.43
CA ALA A 306 -19.90 20.93 -0.40
C ALA A 306 -18.90 20.00 0.30
N SER A 307 -19.32 18.74 0.56
CA SER A 307 -18.47 17.70 1.16
C SER A 307 -17.27 17.34 0.28
N HIS A 308 -17.43 17.31 -1.05
CA HIS A 308 -16.35 17.01 -1.98
C HIS A 308 -15.28 18.11 -1.98
N ILE A 309 -15.69 19.38 -1.98
CA ILE A 309 -14.78 20.54 -1.90
C ILE A 309 -14.03 20.50 -0.55
N SER A 310 -14.76 20.36 0.56
CA SER A 310 -14.17 20.30 1.88
C SER A 310 -13.15 19.15 2.00
N LEU A 311 -13.49 17.96 1.54
CA LEU A 311 -12.61 16.79 1.56
C LEU A 311 -11.31 17.05 0.75
N HIS A 312 -11.44 17.68 -0.43
CA HIS A 312 -10.29 18.03 -1.26
C HIS A 312 -9.39 19.07 -0.58
N MET A 313 -9.98 20.09 0.03
CA MET A 313 -9.23 21.13 0.74
C MET A 313 -8.54 20.56 1.99
N PHE A 314 -9.21 19.71 2.77
CA PHE A 314 -8.58 19.01 3.89
C PHE A 314 -7.42 18.12 3.44
N HIS A 315 -7.58 17.41 2.31
CA HIS A 315 -6.49 16.60 1.73
C HIS A 315 -5.26 17.47 1.39
N ARG A 316 -5.45 18.67 0.80
CA ARG A 316 -4.36 19.62 0.50
C ARG A 316 -3.65 20.12 1.77
N VAL A 317 -4.43 20.54 2.78
CA VAL A 317 -3.87 21.01 4.06
C VAL A 317 -3.09 19.91 4.77
N THR A 318 -3.64 18.70 4.82
CA THR A 318 -2.97 17.54 5.44
C THR A 318 -1.68 17.19 4.71
N ALA A 319 -1.63 17.32 3.37
CA ALA A 319 -0.41 17.11 2.59
C ALA A 319 0.70 18.09 2.98
N LEU A 320 0.39 19.36 3.23
CA LEU A 320 1.36 20.36 3.72
C LEU A 320 1.85 20.02 5.13
N LEU A 321 0.97 19.59 6.02
CA LEU A 321 1.35 19.14 7.36
C LEU A 321 2.27 17.93 7.32
N ILE A 322 1.98 16.95 6.45
CA ILE A 322 2.85 15.78 6.22
C ILE A 322 4.23 16.20 5.74
N LEU A 323 4.30 17.10 4.76
CA LEU A 323 5.58 17.60 4.24
C LEU A 323 6.41 18.25 5.36
N GLY A 324 5.78 19.12 6.17
CA GLY A 324 6.45 19.77 7.31
C GLY A 324 6.93 18.75 8.37
N LEU A 325 6.09 17.76 8.69
CA LEU A 325 6.42 16.75 9.70
C LEU A 325 7.50 15.78 9.22
N VAL A 326 7.50 15.37 7.95
CA VAL A 326 8.54 14.50 7.38
C VAL A 326 9.87 15.26 7.21
N LEU A 327 9.83 16.53 6.80
CA LEU A 327 11.01 17.40 6.78
C LEU A 327 11.59 17.56 8.20
N GLY A 328 10.74 17.84 9.18
CA GLY A 328 11.16 17.91 10.59
C GLY A 328 11.76 16.59 11.08
N THR A 329 11.20 15.44 10.65
CA THR A 329 11.74 14.11 10.96
C THR A 329 13.15 13.94 10.36
N ALA A 330 13.37 14.34 9.11
CA ALA A 330 14.66 14.24 8.44
C ALA A 330 15.72 15.10 9.15
N ILE A 331 15.38 16.36 9.43
CA ILE A 331 16.28 17.29 10.15
C ILE A 331 16.62 16.75 11.55
N LEU A 332 15.61 16.33 12.30
CA LEU A 332 15.75 15.84 13.66
C LEU A 332 16.61 14.56 13.71
N THR A 333 16.35 13.61 12.81
CA THR A 333 17.07 12.35 12.74
C THR A 333 18.53 12.59 12.41
N HIS A 334 18.83 13.45 11.41
CA HIS A 334 20.18 13.82 11.04
C HIS A 334 20.94 14.50 12.18
N ARG A 335 20.29 15.43 12.91
CA ARG A 335 20.91 16.14 14.06
C ARG A 335 21.16 15.23 15.26
N LYS A 336 20.29 14.22 15.51
CA LYS A 336 20.37 13.37 16.72
C LYS A 336 21.19 12.11 16.52
N LEU A 337 21.25 11.57 15.30
CA LEU A 337 21.89 10.28 14.98
C LEU A 337 23.08 10.42 14.02
N GLY A 338 23.27 11.61 13.42
CA GLY A 338 24.30 11.83 12.41
C GLY A 338 23.86 11.39 10.99
N GLY A 339 24.62 11.86 9.97
CA GLY A 339 24.28 11.62 8.55
C GLY A 339 24.49 10.18 8.09
N GLY A 340 25.44 9.46 8.66
CA GLY A 340 25.73 8.06 8.33
C GLY A 340 24.73 7.04 8.92
N HIS A 341 23.84 7.46 9.81
CA HIS A 341 22.88 6.54 10.44
C HIS A 341 21.77 6.14 9.47
N MET A 342 21.42 4.84 9.43
CA MET A 342 20.42 4.29 8.52
C MET A 342 19.06 5.01 8.59
N LEU A 343 18.60 5.41 9.78
CA LEU A 343 17.36 6.17 9.92
C LEU A 343 17.46 7.57 9.31
N SER A 344 18.66 8.17 9.26
CA SER A 344 18.87 9.46 8.60
C SER A 344 18.73 9.31 7.08
N THR A 345 19.37 8.30 6.50
CA THR A 345 19.22 7.97 5.07
C THR A 345 17.78 7.65 4.73
N LEU A 346 17.09 6.83 5.56
CA LEU A 346 15.68 6.46 5.35
C LEU A 346 14.76 7.70 5.43
N SER A 347 15.02 8.64 6.35
CA SER A 347 14.21 9.86 6.47
C SER A 347 14.40 10.81 5.29
N LEU A 348 15.60 10.88 4.68
CA LEU A 348 15.84 11.63 3.45
C LEU A 348 15.15 10.99 2.24
N LEU A 349 15.24 9.67 2.11
CA LEU A 349 14.47 8.93 1.09
C LEU A 349 12.96 9.20 1.24
N TRP A 350 12.47 9.16 2.48
CA TRP A 350 11.06 9.44 2.80
C TRP A 350 10.64 10.85 2.40
N LEU A 351 11.49 11.85 2.69
CA LEU A 351 11.25 13.22 2.25
C LEU A 351 11.20 13.33 0.71
N GLY A 352 12.12 12.67 0.01
CA GLY A 352 12.11 12.60 -1.45
C GLY A 352 10.81 12.00 -1.99
N LEU A 353 10.32 10.90 -1.40
CA LEU A 353 9.05 10.26 -1.76
C LEU A 353 7.85 11.20 -1.52
N VAL A 354 7.84 11.95 -0.41
CA VAL A 354 6.78 12.92 -0.11
C VAL A 354 6.79 14.07 -1.12
N LEU A 355 7.96 14.56 -1.55
CA LEU A 355 8.06 15.59 -2.58
C LEU A 355 7.53 15.10 -3.93
N VAL A 356 7.92 13.89 -4.35
CA VAL A 356 7.39 13.26 -5.57
C VAL A 356 5.87 13.09 -5.45
N GLN A 357 5.38 12.62 -4.31
CA GLN A 357 3.96 12.43 -4.04
C GLN A 357 3.18 13.74 -4.14
N ALA A 358 3.69 14.84 -3.57
CA ALA A 358 3.08 16.15 -3.65
C ALA A 358 3.04 16.66 -5.12
N THR A 359 4.14 16.48 -5.86
CA THR A 359 4.20 16.84 -7.28
C THR A 359 3.18 16.07 -8.12
N LEU A 360 3.08 14.74 -7.92
CA LEU A 360 2.08 13.92 -8.61
C LEU A 360 0.65 14.34 -8.25
N GLY A 361 0.39 14.72 -6.99
CA GLY A 361 -0.91 15.25 -6.56
C GLY A 361 -1.26 16.56 -7.28
N ILE A 362 -0.33 17.49 -7.36
CA ILE A 362 -0.48 18.76 -8.10
C ILE A 362 -0.74 18.49 -9.59
N LEU A 363 0.06 17.61 -10.21
CA LEU A 363 -0.10 17.23 -11.61
C LEU A 363 -1.45 16.52 -11.86
N THR A 364 -1.93 15.71 -10.92
CA THR A 364 -3.26 15.09 -11.01
C THR A 364 -4.36 16.14 -11.14
N VAL A 365 -4.24 17.25 -10.42
CA VAL A 365 -5.19 18.37 -10.50
C VAL A 365 -5.01 19.15 -11.81
N LEU A 366 -3.80 19.62 -12.09
CA LEU A 366 -3.51 20.51 -13.23
C LEU A 366 -3.68 19.84 -14.60
N LYS A 367 -3.55 18.50 -14.67
CA LYS A 367 -3.74 17.70 -15.89
C LYS A 367 -5.10 17.01 -15.96
N TYR A 368 -6.04 17.41 -15.09
CA TYR A 368 -7.42 16.90 -15.09
C TYR A 368 -7.53 15.40 -14.83
N LYS A 369 -6.72 14.88 -13.88
CA LYS A 369 -6.75 13.49 -13.41
C LYS A 369 -6.45 12.44 -14.51
N PRO A 370 -5.31 12.52 -15.23
CA PRO A 370 -4.93 11.45 -16.15
C PRO A 370 -4.73 10.13 -15.38
N ALA A 371 -5.15 9.03 -15.98
CA ALA A 371 -5.17 7.73 -15.30
C ALA A 371 -3.77 7.24 -14.86
N ASP A 372 -2.75 7.51 -15.64
CA ASP A 372 -1.34 7.19 -15.36
C ASP A 372 -0.80 7.99 -14.16
N ILE A 373 -0.93 9.33 -14.18
CA ILE A 373 -0.47 10.20 -13.09
C ILE A 373 -1.24 9.88 -11.80
N ALA A 374 -2.56 9.70 -11.88
CA ALA A 374 -3.38 9.33 -10.72
C ALA A 374 -3.00 7.95 -10.15
N THR A 375 -2.60 6.99 -10.99
CA THR A 375 -2.12 5.68 -10.57
C THR A 375 -0.73 5.77 -9.94
N LEU A 376 0.19 6.54 -10.52
CA LEU A 376 1.51 6.81 -9.93
C LEU A 376 1.37 7.49 -8.57
N HIS A 377 0.44 8.44 -8.42
CA HIS A 377 0.16 9.07 -7.14
C HIS A 377 -0.27 8.05 -6.08
N VAL A 378 -1.05 7.02 -6.43
CA VAL A 378 -1.38 5.91 -5.50
C VAL A 378 -0.15 5.08 -5.13
N LEU A 379 0.69 4.71 -6.12
CA LEU A 379 1.89 3.90 -5.88
C LEU A 379 2.92 4.63 -5.01
N PHE A 380 3.20 5.89 -5.29
CA PHE A 380 4.11 6.69 -4.47
C PHE A 380 3.53 6.94 -3.08
N GLY A 381 2.20 7.04 -2.94
CA GLY A 381 1.53 7.07 -1.65
C GLY A 381 1.76 5.80 -0.83
N ALA A 382 1.63 4.64 -1.46
CA ALA A 382 1.93 3.35 -0.84
C ALA A 382 3.41 3.23 -0.43
N ALA A 383 4.35 3.65 -1.30
CA ALA A 383 5.78 3.67 -1.00
C ALA A 383 6.11 4.62 0.16
N THR A 384 5.47 5.80 0.20
CA THR A 384 5.64 6.78 1.27
C THR A 384 5.15 6.23 2.62
N LEU A 385 3.97 5.61 2.65
CA LEU A 385 3.45 4.94 3.85
C LEU A 385 4.36 3.80 4.30
N LEU A 386 4.79 2.95 3.37
CA LEU A 386 5.65 1.82 3.65
C LEU A 386 7.00 2.26 4.25
N THR A 387 7.61 3.29 3.69
CA THR A 387 8.88 3.85 4.20
C THR A 387 8.72 4.37 5.63
N GLY A 388 7.65 5.11 5.91
CA GLY A 388 7.34 5.58 7.26
C GLY A 388 7.07 4.45 8.25
N ALA A 389 6.32 3.42 7.83
CA ALA A 389 6.05 2.24 8.64
C ALA A 389 7.34 1.47 8.97
N MET A 390 8.23 1.27 7.99
CA MET A 390 9.54 0.65 8.22
C MET A 390 10.41 1.50 9.14
N GLY A 391 10.46 2.82 8.96
CA GLY A 391 11.15 3.73 9.88
C GLY A 391 10.60 3.63 11.30
N THR A 392 9.29 3.51 11.45
CA THR A 392 8.62 3.31 12.75
C THR A 392 9.01 1.99 13.40
N VAL A 393 9.03 0.88 12.64
CA VAL A 393 9.43 -0.45 13.13
C VAL A 393 10.91 -0.47 13.49
N ILE A 394 11.77 -0.02 12.60
CA ILE A 394 13.22 -0.01 12.76
C ILE A 394 13.63 0.88 13.95
N SER A 395 13.06 2.09 14.07
CA SER A 395 13.38 3.02 15.17
C SER A 395 12.96 2.50 16.56
N ARG A 396 12.11 1.48 16.64
CA ARG A 396 11.68 0.82 17.88
C ARG A 396 12.33 -0.53 18.12
N SER A 397 13.11 -1.05 17.18
CA SER A 397 13.89 -2.28 17.41
C SER A 397 14.98 -2.00 18.43
N ARG A 398 15.13 -2.89 19.43
CA ARG A 398 16.06 -2.67 20.55
C ARG A 398 17.53 -2.81 20.15
N ASP A 399 17.81 -3.30 18.95
CA ASP A 399 19.15 -3.66 18.51
C ASP A 399 19.34 -3.21 17.05
N LEU A 400 19.53 -1.89 16.85
CA LEU A 400 20.05 -1.41 15.58
C LEU A 400 21.57 -1.39 15.68
N PRO A 401 22.34 -2.19 14.91
CA PRO A 401 23.76 -1.98 14.80
C PRO A 401 24.01 -0.57 14.25
N ALA A 402 25.06 0.08 14.71
CA ALA A 402 25.61 1.24 14.03
C ALA A 402 26.08 0.77 12.65
N CYS A 403 25.17 0.84 11.64
CA CYS A 403 25.50 0.52 10.27
C CYS A 403 26.42 1.64 9.76
N PHE A 404 27.60 1.28 9.30
CA PHE A 404 28.65 2.16 8.75
C PHE A 404 29.52 2.90 9.77
N GLU A 405 30.02 2.24 10.83
CA GLU A 405 31.39 2.53 11.22
C GLU A 405 32.28 1.80 10.21
N ALA A 406 32.98 2.58 9.42
CA ALA A 406 33.92 2.10 8.43
C ALA A 406 34.85 1.06 9.03
N VAL A 407 35.09 -0.01 8.28
CA VAL A 407 36.33 -0.79 8.39
C VAL A 407 37.46 0.12 7.95
N GLU A 408 37.84 1.03 8.82
CA GLU A 408 39.06 1.83 8.79
C GLU A 408 39.60 1.80 10.20
N GLU A 409 40.32 0.72 10.53
CA GLU A 409 41.37 0.71 11.59
C GLU A 409 41.84 -0.73 11.83
N GLU A 410 42.36 -1.35 10.78
CA GLU A 410 43.20 -2.55 10.96
C GLU A 410 44.36 -2.58 9.93
N SER A 411 44.86 -1.38 9.56
CA SER A 411 46.02 -1.30 8.67
C SER A 411 47.20 -0.44 9.23
N ASP A 412 47.12 -0.01 10.49
CA ASP A 412 48.18 0.88 11.03
C ASP A 412 49.08 0.26 12.14
N ASP A 413 48.82 -1.00 12.53
CA ASP A 413 49.64 -1.65 13.58
C ASP A 413 50.70 -2.62 13.03
N THR A 414 50.74 -2.85 11.71
CA THR A 414 51.80 -3.66 11.08
C THR A 414 53.00 -2.86 10.59
N THR A 415 52.86 -1.54 10.49
CA THR A 415 53.95 -0.67 10.02
C THR A 415 54.87 -0.16 11.17
N GLN A 416 54.48 -0.30 12.43
CA GLN A 416 55.32 0.07 13.57
C GLN A 416 56.20 -1.05 14.13
N MET A 417 55.95 -2.32 13.74
CA MET A 417 56.79 -3.43 14.17
C MET A 417 57.98 -3.72 13.23
N GLU A 418 57.99 -3.20 11.99
CA GLU A 418 59.14 -3.34 11.07
C GLU A 418 60.18 -2.19 11.15
N ALA A 419 59.90 -1.15 11.93
CA ALA A 419 60.86 -0.05 12.14
C ALA A 419 61.71 -0.17 13.44
N ALA A 420 61.55 -1.29 14.17
CA ALA A 420 62.27 -1.55 15.44
C ALA A 420 63.07 -2.86 15.47
N SER A 421 63.38 -3.42 14.28
CA SER A 421 64.31 -4.56 14.18
C SER A 421 65.59 -4.19 13.41
#